data_daeebae265255466e1dfb2f4eee90813
#
_entry.id   daeebae265255466e1dfb2f4eee90813
#
_cell.length_a   1.000
_cell.length_b   1.000
_cell.length_c   1.000
_cell.angle_alpha   90.00
_cell.angle_beta   90.00
_cell.angle_gamma   90.00
#
_symmetry.space_group_name_H-M   'P 1'
#
loop_
_entity.id
_entity.type
_entity.pdbx_description
1 polymer ?
#
loop_
_entity_poly.entity_id
_entity_poly.type
_entity_poly.pdbx_seq_one_letter_code
_entity_poly.pdbx_strand_id
1 'polypeptide(L)'
;ICLFYELKERRDNNGHQKDENKKLAVTQMFKTKNIQYVALGDSLTQGVGDELDKQGYVGRLDKEMKTWQGVKSVTVINTAKRGRRSDQLIDQIQSGKIDNALKQADFITLTIGGNDLMKIVRTNITNLDKKAFDKKRPAFQQRYETIMELIRERNPNAPVILIGVYNPLSIFTKEESDMNTIMSEWNSDIRGFANNDEHAVFINIEDLFESNDNLVYHSDFFHPNAKGYDLLTARIIKTLHEVNLNKLSEGQFDFKEESLDE
;
A
#
# COMPACT_ATOMS: atom_id res chain seq x y z
N ILE A 1 18.46 -18.05 57.27
CA ILE A 1 18.99 -17.00 56.35
C ILE A 1 19.39 -17.63 55.01
N CYS A 2 20.06 -18.80 54.98
CA CYS A 2 20.45 -19.47 53.70
C CYS A 2 19.25 -19.89 52.83
N LEU A 3 18.15 -20.38 53.41
CA LEU A 3 16.99 -20.83 52.61
C LEU A 3 16.28 -19.69 51.83
N PHE A 4 16.36 -18.47 52.31
CA PHE A 4 15.78 -17.30 51.63
C PHE A 4 16.62 -16.82 50.43
N TYR A 5 17.93 -17.03 50.49
CA TYR A 5 18.82 -16.69 49.38
C TYR A 5 18.67 -17.69 48.21
N GLU A 6 18.59 -18.99 48.48
CA GLU A 6 18.38 -20.02 47.44
C GLU A 6 17.00 -19.90 46.77
N LEU A 7 15.98 -19.49 47.48
CA LEU A 7 14.65 -19.27 46.90
C LEU A 7 14.58 -17.99 46.03
N LYS A 8 15.40 -16.98 46.33
CA LYS A 8 15.48 -15.78 45.53
C LYS A 8 16.25 -16.02 44.22
N GLU A 9 17.40 -16.72 44.27
CA GLU A 9 18.14 -17.13 43.06
C GLU A 9 17.35 -18.07 42.17
N ARG A 10 16.54 -18.99 42.72
CA ARG A 10 15.67 -19.86 41.92
C ARG A 10 14.51 -19.10 41.27
N ARG A 11 14.02 -18.01 41.89
CA ARG A 11 12.99 -17.15 41.31
C ARG A 11 13.55 -16.30 40.16
N ASP A 12 14.73 -15.72 40.35
CA ASP A 12 15.37 -14.88 39.35
C ASP A 12 15.84 -15.71 38.12
N ASN A 13 16.38 -16.92 38.34
CA ASN A 13 16.73 -17.86 37.27
C ASN A 13 15.49 -18.37 36.47
N ASN A 14 14.37 -18.62 37.16
CA ASN A 14 13.13 -19.01 36.48
C ASN A 14 12.47 -17.85 35.72
N GLY A 15 12.66 -16.60 36.15
CA GLY A 15 12.24 -15.40 35.43
C GLY A 15 13.03 -15.20 34.18
N HIS A 16 14.36 -15.22 34.25
CA HIS A 16 15.23 -15.11 33.09
C HIS A 16 15.04 -16.24 32.06
N GLN A 17 14.91 -17.49 32.53
CA GLN A 17 14.71 -18.63 31.65
C GLN A 17 13.33 -18.62 30.96
N LYS A 18 12.30 -18.05 31.61
CA LYS A 18 11.00 -17.81 30.97
C LYS A 18 11.04 -16.71 29.92
N ASP A 19 11.79 -15.64 30.17
CA ASP A 19 11.95 -14.54 29.22
C ASP A 19 12.84 -14.92 28.04
N GLU A 20 13.91 -15.68 28.28
CA GLU A 20 14.73 -16.24 27.20
C GLU A 20 13.96 -17.24 26.36
N ASN A 21 13.17 -18.13 26.98
CA ASN A 21 12.32 -19.07 26.25
C ASN A 21 11.19 -18.36 25.48
N LYS A 22 10.67 -17.24 26.00
CA LYS A 22 9.68 -16.41 25.31
C LYS A 22 10.31 -15.64 24.15
N LYS A 23 11.54 -15.09 24.32
CA LYS A 23 12.35 -14.49 23.26
C LYS A 23 12.75 -15.55 22.20
N LEU A 24 13.16 -16.76 22.59
CA LEU A 24 13.46 -17.84 21.67
C LEU A 24 12.20 -18.32 20.91
N ALA A 25 11.04 -18.41 21.58
CA ALA A 25 9.78 -18.79 20.95
C ALA A 25 9.31 -17.73 19.94
N VAL A 26 9.45 -16.44 20.25
CA VAL A 26 9.15 -15.35 19.33
C VAL A 26 10.14 -15.35 18.15
N THR A 27 11.43 -15.57 18.40
CA THR A 27 12.46 -15.62 17.35
C THR A 27 12.32 -16.88 16.45
N GLN A 28 11.73 -17.96 16.94
CA GLN A 28 11.43 -19.16 16.15
C GLN A 28 10.15 -19.04 15.31
N MET A 29 9.31 -18.05 15.55
CA MET A 29 7.99 -17.92 14.92
C MET A 29 8.08 -17.46 13.47
N PHE A 30 9.12 -16.70 13.09
CA PHE A 30 9.31 -16.23 11.72
C PHE A 30 10.49 -16.95 11.05
N LYS A 31 10.18 -17.86 10.12
CA LYS A 31 11.20 -18.33 9.18
C LYS A 31 11.49 -17.19 8.20
N THR A 32 12.71 -16.64 8.26
CA THR A 32 13.13 -15.60 7.33
C THR A 32 13.10 -16.09 5.88
N LYS A 33 12.48 -15.36 4.99
CA LYS A 33 12.41 -15.66 3.56
C LYS A 33 12.76 -14.46 2.69
N ASN A 34 13.09 -14.76 1.44
CA ASN A 34 13.21 -13.73 0.41
C ASN A 34 11.78 -13.34 -0.04
N ILE A 35 11.43 -12.08 0.09
CA ILE A 35 10.12 -11.56 -0.26
C ILE A 35 10.11 -11.09 -1.71
N GLN A 36 9.11 -11.51 -2.48
CA GLN A 36 8.83 -10.94 -3.78
C GLN A 36 7.75 -9.88 -3.66
N TYR A 37 8.14 -8.63 -3.78
CA TYR A 37 7.24 -7.48 -3.78
C TYR A 37 6.87 -7.09 -5.20
N VAL A 38 5.61 -7.21 -5.57
CA VAL A 38 5.08 -6.82 -6.89
C VAL A 38 4.31 -5.52 -6.78
N ALA A 39 4.72 -4.52 -7.56
CA ALA A 39 4.08 -3.23 -7.61
C ALA A 39 3.37 -3.05 -8.96
N LEU A 40 2.04 -2.94 -8.90
CA LEU A 40 1.14 -2.74 -10.03
C LEU A 40 0.65 -1.30 -10.06
N GLY A 41 0.45 -0.75 -11.25
CA GLY A 41 -0.23 0.53 -11.30
C GLY A 41 0.21 1.50 -12.37
N ASP A 42 0.08 2.77 -12.02
CA ASP A 42 0.29 3.91 -12.90
C ASP A 42 1.58 4.70 -12.56
N SER A 43 1.57 6.01 -12.81
CA SER A 43 2.70 6.90 -12.54
C SER A 43 3.06 7.01 -11.06
N LEU A 44 2.09 6.86 -10.14
CA LEU A 44 2.33 6.93 -8.71
C LEU A 44 3.19 5.75 -8.25
N THR A 45 2.87 4.54 -8.71
CA THR A 45 3.68 3.33 -8.46
C THR A 45 5.01 3.36 -9.22
N GLN A 46 5.06 3.99 -10.40
CA GLN A 46 6.32 4.17 -11.14
C GLN A 46 7.29 5.13 -10.44
N GLY A 47 6.80 5.98 -9.52
CA GLY A 47 7.62 6.96 -8.80
C GLY A 47 7.87 8.26 -9.58
N VAL A 48 6.96 8.61 -10.50
CA VAL A 48 7.07 9.85 -11.28
C VAL A 48 7.01 11.06 -10.34
N GLY A 49 7.96 11.98 -10.49
CA GLY A 49 8.07 13.19 -9.67
C GLY A 49 8.98 13.07 -8.45
N ASP A 50 9.52 11.88 -8.16
CA ASP A 50 10.47 11.67 -7.08
C ASP A 50 11.87 12.16 -7.48
N GLU A 51 12.17 13.42 -7.22
CA GLU A 51 13.43 14.08 -7.59
C GLU A 51 14.66 13.55 -6.83
N LEU A 52 14.46 12.70 -5.81
CA LEU A 52 15.53 12.03 -5.08
C LEU A 52 15.86 10.63 -5.62
N ASP A 53 15.24 10.23 -6.75
CA ASP A 53 15.43 8.93 -7.40
C ASP A 53 15.26 7.71 -6.46
N LYS A 54 14.43 7.85 -5.41
CA LYS A 54 14.12 6.77 -4.47
C LYS A 54 13.01 5.84 -4.99
N GLN A 55 12.63 5.95 -6.25
CA GLN A 55 11.58 5.14 -6.89
C GLN A 55 10.18 5.29 -6.26
N GLY A 56 9.83 6.51 -5.87
CA GLY A 56 8.56 6.81 -5.25
C GLY A 56 8.35 6.07 -3.92
N TYR A 57 7.11 5.71 -3.62
CA TYR A 57 6.78 4.93 -2.41
C TYR A 57 7.29 3.47 -2.49
N VAL A 58 7.44 2.92 -3.70
CA VAL A 58 7.86 1.52 -3.90
C VAL A 58 9.27 1.27 -3.36
N GLY A 59 10.23 2.12 -3.70
CA GLY A 59 11.59 1.97 -3.21
C GLY A 59 11.75 2.31 -1.71
N ARG A 60 10.91 3.23 -1.20
CA ARG A 60 10.87 3.52 0.23
C ARG A 60 10.29 2.34 1.02
N LEU A 61 9.24 1.72 0.51
CA LEU A 61 8.63 0.54 1.11
C LEU A 61 9.55 -0.68 1.03
N ASP A 62 10.27 -0.88 -0.08
CA ASP A 62 11.34 -1.89 -0.19
C ASP A 62 12.36 -1.77 0.94
N LYS A 63 12.83 -0.53 1.21
CA LYS A 63 13.77 -0.28 2.30
C LYS A 63 13.15 -0.61 3.66
N GLU A 64 11.91 -0.25 3.88
CA GLU A 64 11.18 -0.52 5.12
C GLU A 64 10.96 -2.01 5.33
N MET A 65 10.49 -2.73 4.32
CA MET A 65 10.24 -4.17 4.39
C MET A 65 11.47 -4.99 4.80
N LYS A 66 12.68 -4.52 4.46
CA LYS A 66 13.94 -5.16 4.88
C LYS A 66 14.18 -5.10 6.39
N THR A 67 13.44 -4.27 7.11
CA THR A 67 13.49 -4.19 8.58
C THR A 67 12.49 -5.13 9.25
N TRP A 68 11.50 -5.67 8.53
CA TRP A 68 10.44 -6.48 9.10
C TRP A 68 10.93 -7.85 9.59
N GLN A 69 10.25 -8.39 10.61
CA GLN A 69 10.45 -9.76 11.04
C GLN A 69 10.01 -10.73 9.95
N GLY A 70 10.73 -11.83 9.78
CA GLY A 70 10.46 -12.79 8.72
C GLY A 70 11.02 -12.43 7.34
N VAL A 71 11.53 -11.21 7.14
CA VAL A 71 12.11 -10.76 5.89
C VAL A 71 13.63 -10.89 5.90
N LYS A 72 14.19 -11.67 4.97
CA LYS A 72 15.62 -11.81 4.74
C LYS A 72 16.12 -10.85 3.66
N SER A 73 15.38 -10.75 2.58
CA SER A 73 15.65 -9.84 1.47
C SER A 73 14.34 -9.54 0.72
N VAL A 74 14.32 -8.47 -0.05
CA VAL A 74 13.19 -8.09 -0.88
C VAL A 74 13.65 -8.00 -2.34
N THR A 75 12.90 -8.64 -3.22
CA THR A 75 13.02 -8.48 -4.68
C THR A 75 11.81 -7.73 -5.18
N VAL A 76 12.01 -6.52 -5.68
CA VAL A 76 10.94 -5.67 -6.21
C VAL A 76 10.74 -5.92 -7.69
N ILE A 77 9.50 -6.20 -8.09
CA ILE A 77 9.06 -6.26 -9.49
C ILE A 77 8.05 -5.14 -9.71
N ASN A 78 8.52 -4.00 -10.18
CA ASN A 78 7.67 -2.86 -10.51
C ASN A 78 7.23 -2.94 -11.98
N THR A 79 5.93 -3.19 -12.21
CA THR A 79 5.34 -3.30 -13.54
C THR A 79 4.48 -2.09 -13.91
N ALA A 80 4.53 -1.04 -13.10
CA ALA A 80 3.74 0.17 -13.29
C ALA A 80 4.13 0.92 -14.57
N LYS A 81 3.19 1.69 -15.09
CA LYS A 81 3.41 2.51 -16.29
C LYS A 81 2.66 3.83 -16.18
N ARG A 82 3.37 4.93 -16.36
CA ARG A 82 2.78 6.28 -16.40
C ARG A 82 1.57 6.33 -17.35
N GLY A 83 0.48 6.92 -16.88
CA GLY A 83 -0.74 7.11 -17.66
C GLY A 83 -1.63 5.86 -17.77
N ARG A 84 -1.28 4.76 -17.11
CA ARG A 84 -2.07 3.52 -17.17
C ARG A 84 -3.44 3.71 -16.56
N ARG A 85 -4.47 3.20 -17.25
CA ARG A 85 -5.85 3.10 -16.78
C ARG A 85 -6.18 1.66 -16.40
N SER A 86 -7.32 1.50 -15.73
CA SER A 86 -7.82 0.19 -15.28
C SER A 86 -8.00 -0.82 -16.43
N ASP A 87 -8.52 -0.41 -17.59
CA ASP A 87 -8.65 -1.27 -18.79
C ASP A 87 -7.28 -1.80 -19.26
N GLN A 88 -6.27 -0.96 -19.28
CA GLN A 88 -4.91 -1.33 -19.71
C GLN A 88 -4.18 -2.21 -18.67
N LEU A 89 -4.52 -2.11 -17.39
CA LEU A 89 -3.99 -3.01 -16.38
C LEU A 89 -4.59 -4.42 -16.52
N ILE A 90 -5.90 -4.52 -16.82
CA ILE A 90 -6.55 -5.80 -17.16
C ILE A 90 -5.83 -6.46 -18.33
N ASP A 91 -5.62 -5.72 -19.43
CA ASP A 91 -4.90 -6.22 -20.61
C ASP A 91 -3.49 -6.75 -20.23
N GLN A 92 -2.77 -6.02 -19.37
CA GLN A 92 -1.45 -6.45 -18.91
C GLN A 92 -1.52 -7.78 -18.15
N ILE A 93 -2.45 -7.92 -17.19
CA ILE A 93 -2.57 -9.14 -16.38
C ILE A 93 -3.02 -10.31 -17.28
N GLN A 94 -4.02 -10.09 -18.16
CA GLN A 94 -4.53 -11.12 -19.07
C GLN A 94 -3.52 -11.54 -20.13
N SER A 95 -2.54 -10.69 -20.47
CA SER A 95 -1.47 -11.06 -21.42
C SER A 95 -0.56 -12.19 -20.93
N GLY A 96 -0.62 -12.55 -19.65
CA GLY A 96 0.24 -13.56 -19.00
C GLY A 96 1.67 -13.11 -18.75
N LYS A 97 2.08 -11.91 -19.19
CA LYS A 97 3.47 -11.43 -19.06
C LYS A 97 3.94 -11.29 -17.61
N ILE A 98 3.01 -11.09 -16.70
CA ILE A 98 3.30 -10.91 -15.27
C ILE A 98 2.77 -12.05 -14.40
N ASP A 99 2.30 -13.15 -15.00
CA ASP A 99 1.72 -14.30 -14.27
C ASP A 99 2.68 -14.87 -13.23
N ASN A 100 3.94 -15.11 -13.61
CA ASN A 100 4.93 -15.64 -12.67
C ASN A 100 5.21 -14.66 -11.52
N ALA A 101 5.26 -13.37 -11.81
CA ALA A 101 5.44 -12.35 -10.78
C ALA A 101 4.29 -12.38 -9.78
N LEU A 102 3.04 -12.39 -10.25
CA LEU A 102 1.86 -12.43 -9.41
C LEU A 102 1.76 -13.74 -8.60
N LYS A 103 1.99 -14.89 -9.23
CA LYS A 103 1.93 -16.21 -8.56
C LYS A 103 2.94 -16.34 -7.42
N GLN A 104 4.08 -15.69 -7.54
CA GLN A 104 5.17 -15.75 -6.55
C GLN A 104 5.19 -14.53 -5.63
N ALA A 105 4.27 -13.59 -5.79
CA ALA A 105 4.23 -12.40 -4.96
C ALA A 105 3.94 -12.77 -3.50
N ASP A 106 4.72 -12.20 -2.60
CA ASP A 106 4.49 -12.24 -1.16
C ASP A 106 3.80 -10.96 -0.67
N PHE A 107 3.85 -9.92 -1.47
CA PHE A 107 3.28 -8.61 -1.17
C PHE A 107 2.99 -7.87 -2.47
N ILE A 108 1.80 -7.28 -2.59
CA ILE A 108 1.35 -6.57 -3.79
C ILE A 108 0.87 -5.17 -3.42
N THR A 109 1.29 -4.15 -4.16
CA THR A 109 0.69 -2.81 -4.09
C THR A 109 0.04 -2.46 -5.42
N LEU A 110 -1.05 -1.70 -5.37
CA LEU A 110 -1.82 -1.29 -6.54
C LEU A 110 -2.24 0.17 -6.45
N THR A 111 -1.84 0.97 -7.45
CA THR A 111 -2.39 2.29 -7.72
C THR A 111 -3.08 2.29 -9.07
N ILE A 112 -4.37 2.52 -9.12
CA ILE A 112 -5.12 2.60 -10.38
C ILE A 112 -6.41 3.41 -10.20
N GLY A 113 -6.85 4.10 -11.26
CA GLY A 113 -8.10 4.86 -11.26
C GLY A 113 -7.90 6.34 -11.51
N GLY A 114 -6.78 6.94 -11.11
CA GLY A 114 -6.50 8.35 -11.35
C GLY A 114 -6.53 8.72 -12.84
N ASN A 115 -5.97 7.87 -13.70
CA ASN A 115 -5.99 8.11 -15.15
C ASN A 115 -7.36 7.82 -15.78
N ASP A 116 -8.19 6.98 -15.18
CA ASP A 116 -9.60 6.79 -15.58
C ASP A 116 -10.40 8.07 -15.33
N LEU A 117 -10.23 8.68 -14.14
CA LEU A 117 -10.80 9.99 -13.80
C LEU A 117 -10.32 11.08 -14.74
N MET A 118 -9.01 11.18 -14.97
CA MET A 118 -8.43 12.19 -15.87
C MET A 118 -8.89 12.01 -17.32
N LYS A 119 -9.23 10.80 -17.76
CA LYS A 119 -9.84 10.58 -19.08
C LYS A 119 -11.23 11.23 -19.13
N ILE A 120 -12.04 11.12 -18.07
CA ILE A 120 -13.35 11.75 -17.99
C ILE A 120 -13.20 13.28 -18.04
N VAL A 121 -12.29 13.84 -17.25
CA VAL A 121 -11.98 15.29 -17.25
C VAL A 121 -11.65 15.76 -18.66
N ARG A 122 -10.71 15.13 -19.35
CA ARG A 122 -10.27 15.52 -20.68
C ARG A 122 -11.36 15.42 -21.75
N THR A 123 -12.25 14.42 -21.65
CA THR A 123 -13.34 14.24 -22.62
C THR A 123 -14.54 15.15 -22.39
N ASN A 124 -14.63 15.80 -21.21
CA ASN A 124 -15.76 16.66 -20.83
C ASN A 124 -15.30 18.06 -20.41
N ILE A 125 -14.17 18.53 -20.87
CA ILE A 125 -13.51 19.76 -20.41
C ILE A 125 -14.38 21.01 -20.55
N THR A 126 -15.30 21.05 -21.50
CA THR A 126 -16.23 22.16 -21.74
C THR A 126 -17.52 22.07 -20.91
N ASN A 127 -17.82 20.92 -20.34
CA ASN A 127 -19.02 20.69 -19.55
C ASN A 127 -18.74 19.60 -18.50
N LEU A 128 -17.77 19.91 -17.62
CA LEU A 128 -17.34 18.99 -16.56
C LEU A 128 -18.34 19.12 -15.40
N ASP A 129 -19.21 18.13 -15.28
CA ASP A 129 -20.16 18.01 -14.17
C ASP A 129 -20.07 16.62 -13.52
N LYS A 130 -20.61 16.47 -12.31
CA LYS A 130 -20.62 15.19 -11.59
C LYS A 130 -21.27 14.07 -12.40
N LYS A 131 -22.29 14.36 -13.23
CA LYS A 131 -23.00 13.36 -14.04
C LYS A 131 -22.09 12.65 -15.03
N ALA A 132 -21.05 13.33 -15.55
CA ALA A 132 -20.07 12.71 -16.44
C ALA A 132 -19.30 11.57 -15.73
N PHE A 133 -18.99 11.76 -14.45
CA PHE A 133 -18.33 10.78 -13.61
C PHE A 133 -19.28 9.67 -13.19
N ASP A 134 -20.47 9.99 -12.71
CA ASP A 134 -21.50 9.04 -12.30
C ASP A 134 -21.83 8.04 -13.42
N LYS A 135 -21.91 8.52 -14.66
CA LYS A 135 -22.10 7.66 -15.84
C LYS A 135 -20.97 6.65 -16.07
N LYS A 136 -19.75 6.97 -15.70
CA LYS A 136 -18.57 6.13 -15.94
C LYS A 136 -18.16 5.27 -14.74
N ARG A 137 -18.63 5.62 -13.54
CA ARG A 137 -18.31 4.94 -12.29
C ARG A 137 -18.66 3.45 -12.31
N PRO A 138 -19.84 2.96 -12.79
CA PRO A 138 -20.13 1.53 -12.83
C PRO A 138 -19.12 0.74 -13.67
N ALA A 139 -18.69 1.29 -14.80
CA ALA A 139 -17.69 0.64 -15.64
C ALA A 139 -16.30 0.62 -14.98
N PHE A 140 -15.96 1.61 -14.14
CA PHE A 140 -14.74 1.58 -13.34
C PHE A 140 -14.83 0.51 -12.25
N GLN A 141 -15.94 0.45 -11.52
CA GLN A 141 -16.18 -0.57 -10.49
C GLN A 141 -16.01 -1.98 -11.07
N GLN A 142 -16.65 -2.27 -12.21
CA GLN A 142 -16.51 -3.57 -12.87
C GLN A 142 -15.07 -3.89 -13.26
N ARG A 143 -14.31 -2.91 -13.79
CA ARG A 143 -12.90 -3.13 -14.12
C ARG A 143 -12.04 -3.35 -12.88
N TYR A 144 -12.33 -2.62 -11.80
CA TYR A 144 -11.57 -2.80 -10.54
C TYR A 144 -11.83 -4.18 -9.94
N GLU A 145 -13.08 -4.63 -9.93
CA GLU A 145 -13.46 -5.99 -9.54
C GLU A 145 -12.71 -7.03 -10.37
N THR A 146 -12.73 -6.90 -11.71
CA THR A 146 -11.99 -7.78 -12.61
C THR A 146 -10.48 -7.80 -12.30
N ILE A 147 -9.87 -6.65 -11.96
CA ILE A 147 -8.45 -6.60 -11.57
C ILE A 147 -8.22 -7.42 -10.30
N MET A 148 -9.07 -7.27 -9.29
CA MET A 148 -8.95 -8.03 -8.04
C MET A 148 -9.13 -9.53 -8.27
N GLU A 149 -10.14 -9.93 -9.04
CA GLU A 149 -10.36 -11.33 -9.44
C GLU A 149 -9.13 -11.92 -10.15
N LEU A 150 -8.59 -11.21 -11.14
CA LEU A 150 -7.41 -11.64 -11.89
C LEU A 150 -6.15 -11.76 -11.00
N ILE A 151 -6.00 -10.90 -10.00
CA ILE A 151 -4.93 -11.02 -9.00
C ILE A 151 -5.16 -12.25 -8.15
N ARG A 152 -6.37 -12.46 -7.62
CA ARG A 152 -6.72 -13.57 -6.73
C ARG A 152 -6.70 -14.94 -7.41
N GLU A 153 -7.07 -15.03 -8.68
CA GLU A 153 -6.88 -16.25 -9.49
C GLU A 153 -5.42 -16.70 -9.56
N ARG A 154 -4.48 -15.76 -9.51
CA ARG A 154 -3.04 -16.04 -9.57
C ARG A 154 -2.41 -16.20 -8.20
N ASN A 155 -2.90 -15.45 -7.24
CA ASN A 155 -2.36 -15.43 -5.88
C ASN A 155 -3.49 -15.15 -4.88
N PRO A 156 -4.06 -16.22 -4.28
CA PRO A 156 -5.20 -16.07 -3.37
C PRO A 156 -4.85 -15.38 -2.04
N ASN A 157 -3.60 -15.47 -1.57
CA ASN A 157 -3.26 -15.17 -0.17
C ASN A 157 -2.34 -13.95 0.02
N ALA A 158 -1.63 -13.50 -1.03
CA ALA A 158 -0.71 -12.37 -0.85
C ALA A 158 -1.46 -11.10 -0.39
N PRO A 159 -0.94 -10.38 0.61
CA PRO A 159 -1.44 -9.05 0.94
C PRO A 159 -1.49 -8.14 -0.28
N VAL A 160 -2.64 -7.51 -0.52
CA VAL A 160 -2.84 -6.52 -1.59
C VAL A 160 -3.17 -5.17 -0.98
N ILE A 161 -2.30 -4.20 -1.20
CA ILE A 161 -2.40 -2.85 -0.68
C ILE A 161 -2.99 -1.95 -1.76
N LEU A 162 -4.27 -1.60 -1.61
CA LEU A 162 -5.00 -0.76 -2.55
C LEU A 162 -4.82 0.71 -2.15
N ILE A 163 -4.04 1.44 -2.92
CA ILE A 163 -3.79 2.86 -2.66
C ILE A 163 -4.84 3.68 -3.40
N GLY A 164 -5.51 4.57 -2.67
CA GLY A 164 -6.58 5.40 -3.19
C GLY A 164 -6.11 6.45 -4.20
N VAL A 165 -7.05 7.19 -4.73
CA VAL A 165 -6.83 8.33 -5.62
C VAL A 165 -6.90 9.64 -4.85
N TYR A 166 -6.28 10.68 -5.36
CA TYR A 166 -6.35 12.05 -4.83
C TYR A 166 -6.76 13.03 -5.94
N ASN A 167 -7.23 14.21 -5.55
CA ASN A 167 -7.63 15.26 -6.47
C ASN A 167 -6.41 16.11 -6.88
N PRO A 168 -5.85 15.94 -8.08
CA PRO A 168 -4.70 16.73 -8.51
C PRO A 168 -5.06 18.19 -8.82
N LEU A 169 -6.37 18.54 -8.87
CA LEU A 169 -6.85 19.88 -9.12
C LEU A 169 -7.07 20.67 -7.83
N SER A 170 -6.95 20.05 -6.66
CA SER A 170 -7.18 20.68 -5.35
C SER A 170 -6.35 21.94 -5.12
N ILE A 171 -5.14 22.00 -5.67
CA ILE A 171 -4.26 23.17 -5.57
C ILE A 171 -4.75 24.38 -6.39
N PHE A 172 -5.61 24.17 -7.37
CA PHE A 172 -6.15 25.23 -8.25
C PHE A 172 -7.56 25.69 -7.86
N THR A 173 -8.26 24.89 -7.04
CA THR A 173 -9.65 25.16 -6.65
C THR A 173 -9.73 25.21 -5.12
N LYS A 174 -10.10 26.39 -4.58
CA LYS A 174 -10.24 26.60 -3.13
C LYS A 174 -11.62 26.23 -2.57
N GLU A 175 -12.56 25.87 -3.43
CA GLU A 175 -13.93 25.57 -3.02
C GLU A 175 -14.14 24.05 -2.94
N GLU A 176 -15.08 23.64 -2.07
CA GLU A 176 -15.62 22.26 -2.05
C GLU A 176 -16.23 21.99 -3.43
N SER A 177 -15.38 21.47 -4.31
CA SER A 177 -15.79 21.19 -5.68
C SER A 177 -16.42 19.80 -5.75
N ASP A 178 -17.29 19.58 -6.75
CA ASP A 178 -17.79 18.24 -7.08
C ASP A 178 -16.67 17.20 -7.17
N MET A 179 -15.43 17.64 -7.47
CA MET A 179 -14.25 16.78 -7.55
C MET A 179 -13.90 16.09 -6.22
N ASN A 180 -14.03 16.77 -5.08
CA ASN A 180 -13.78 16.14 -3.77
C ASN A 180 -14.83 15.07 -3.48
N THR A 181 -16.10 15.31 -3.82
CA THR A 181 -17.16 14.32 -3.73
C THR A 181 -16.87 13.11 -4.64
N ILE A 182 -16.46 13.36 -5.89
CA ILE A 182 -16.12 12.33 -6.86
C ILE A 182 -14.94 11.49 -6.37
N MET A 183 -13.86 12.11 -5.85
CA MET A 183 -12.72 11.39 -5.29
C MET A 183 -13.14 10.51 -4.12
N SER A 184 -13.92 11.05 -3.20
CA SER A 184 -14.43 10.32 -2.04
C SER A 184 -15.30 9.11 -2.44
N GLU A 185 -16.17 9.29 -3.45
CA GLU A 185 -16.99 8.19 -4.00
C GLU A 185 -16.13 7.08 -4.65
N TRP A 186 -15.09 7.45 -5.44
CA TRP A 186 -14.18 6.49 -6.05
C TRP A 186 -13.30 5.79 -5.02
N ASN A 187 -12.82 6.51 -4.03
CA ASN A 187 -12.10 5.92 -2.90
C ASN A 187 -12.99 4.99 -2.05
N SER A 188 -14.28 5.33 -1.93
CA SER A 188 -15.25 4.44 -1.28
C SER A 188 -15.44 3.12 -2.04
N ASP A 189 -15.46 3.16 -3.38
CA ASP A 189 -15.52 1.95 -4.20
C ASP A 189 -14.27 1.08 -4.00
N ILE A 190 -13.06 1.68 -4.07
CA ILE A 190 -11.80 0.97 -3.87
C ILE A 190 -11.75 0.36 -2.46
N ARG A 191 -12.17 1.11 -1.45
CA ARG A 191 -12.29 0.61 -0.06
C ARG A 191 -13.26 -0.56 0.04
N GLY A 192 -14.37 -0.51 -0.71
CA GLY A 192 -15.34 -1.60 -0.78
C GLY A 192 -14.71 -2.91 -1.25
N PHE A 193 -13.85 -2.87 -2.26
CA PHE A 193 -13.11 -4.06 -2.72
C PHE A 193 -12.14 -4.58 -1.65
N ALA A 194 -11.42 -3.69 -0.95
CA ALA A 194 -10.55 -4.12 0.14
C ALA A 194 -11.34 -4.76 1.30
N ASN A 195 -12.50 -4.22 1.64
CA ASN A 195 -13.32 -4.75 2.74
C ASN A 195 -13.93 -6.13 2.43
N ASN A 196 -14.03 -6.50 1.16
CA ASN A 196 -14.55 -7.79 0.70
C ASN A 196 -13.44 -8.84 0.49
N ASP A 197 -12.19 -8.52 0.80
CA ASP A 197 -11.01 -9.38 0.62
C ASP A 197 -10.19 -9.38 1.91
N GLU A 198 -10.10 -10.53 2.60
CA GLU A 198 -9.44 -10.65 3.90
C GLU A 198 -7.92 -10.41 3.85
N HIS A 199 -7.32 -10.47 2.66
CA HIS A 199 -5.90 -10.19 2.42
C HIS A 199 -5.69 -8.85 1.70
N ALA A 200 -6.68 -7.95 1.71
CA ALA A 200 -6.53 -6.63 1.13
C ALA A 200 -6.74 -5.52 2.16
N VAL A 201 -6.07 -4.39 1.96
CA VAL A 201 -6.23 -3.18 2.75
C VAL A 201 -6.26 -1.95 1.85
N PHE A 202 -7.15 -1.01 2.18
CA PHE A 202 -7.24 0.28 1.50
C PHE A 202 -6.44 1.35 2.24
N ILE A 203 -5.61 2.09 1.49
CA ILE A 203 -4.85 3.23 1.98
C ILE A 203 -5.49 4.53 1.47
N ASN A 204 -6.11 5.29 2.36
CA ASN A 204 -6.58 6.61 2.01
C ASN A 204 -5.42 7.61 1.97
N ILE A 205 -5.29 8.31 0.85
CA ILE A 205 -4.24 9.30 0.63
C ILE A 205 -4.80 10.68 0.25
N GLU A 206 -6.12 10.82 0.20
CA GLU A 206 -6.80 12.02 -0.27
C GLU A 206 -6.36 13.26 0.50
N ASP A 207 -6.36 13.19 1.83
CA ASP A 207 -5.96 14.26 2.74
C ASP A 207 -4.48 14.67 2.62
N LEU A 208 -3.61 13.78 2.14
CA LEU A 208 -2.20 14.10 1.95
C LEU A 208 -1.98 15.11 0.81
N PHE A 209 -2.93 15.18 -0.12
CA PHE A 209 -2.85 15.94 -1.36
C PHE A 209 -4.01 16.95 -1.55
N GLU A 210 -4.75 17.27 -0.49
CA GLU A 210 -5.86 18.24 -0.54
C GLU A 210 -5.39 19.67 -0.81
N SER A 211 -4.17 20.00 -0.38
CA SER A 211 -3.56 21.31 -0.62
C SER A 211 -2.06 21.16 -0.89
N ASN A 212 -1.43 22.22 -1.40
CA ASN A 212 0.03 22.26 -1.53
C ASN A 212 0.71 22.99 -0.35
N ASP A 213 0.02 23.19 0.77
CA ASP A 213 0.58 23.86 1.95
C ASP A 213 1.82 23.13 2.49
N ASN A 214 1.86 21.82 2.31
CA ASN A 214 2.99 20.96 2.67
C ASN A 214 4.06 20.86 1.57
N LEU A 215 3.90 21.51 0.43
CA LEU A 215 4.81 21.41 -0.74
C LEU A 215 5.06 19.96 -1.14
N VAL A 216 3.99 19.20 -1.35
CA VAL A 216 4.03 17.75 -1.62
C VAL A 216 4.02 17.39 -3.10
N TYR A 217 3.80 18.39 -3.98
CA TYR A 217 3.75 18.18 -5.42
C TYR A 217 5.08 18.49 -6.10
N HIS A 218 5.36 17.71 -7.14
CA HIS A 218 6.40 17.98 -8.12
C HIS A 218 6.06 19.23 -8.95
N SER A 219 7.02 19.73 -9.73
CA SER A 219 6.86 20.94 -10.57
C SER A 219 5.74 20.86 -11.61
N ASP A 220 5.23 19.67 -11.90
CA ASP A 220 4.07 19.47 -12.79
C ASP A 220 2.72 19.65 -12.08
N PHE A 221 2.72 19.91 -10.77
CA PHE A 221 1.55 20.10 -9.92
C PHE A 221 0.52 18.96 -10.01
N PHE A 222 0.98 17.79 -10.37
CA PHE A 222 0.14 16.61 -10.56
C PHE A 222 0.69 15.40 -9.80
N HIS A 223 1.99 15.13 -9.91
CA HIS A 223 2.63 14.01 -9.23
C HIS A 223 3.21 14.46 -7.88
N PRO A 224 3.31 13.55 -6.91
CA PRO A 224 4.02 13.81 -5.68
C PRO A 224 5.51 14.09 -5.95
N ASN A 225 6.10 14.98 -5.18
CA ASN A 225 7.54 15.09 -5.06
C ASN A 225 8.10 14.10 -4.02
N ALA A 226 9.39 14.15 -3.72
CA ALA A 226 10.02 13.26 -2.74
C ALA A 226 9.33 13.31 -1.37
N LYS A 227 8.95 14.51 -0.89
CA LYS A 227 8.23 14.68 0.38
C LYS A 227 6.82 14.08 0.31
N GLY A 228 6.11 14.25 -0.81
CA GLY A 228 4.81 13.62 -1.02
C GLY A 228 4.91 12.09 -0.97
N TYR A 229 5.95 11.51 -1.56
CA TYR A 229 6.21 10.08 -1.47
C TYR A 229 6.63 9.61 -0.07
N ASP A 230 7.36 10.43 0.70
CA ASP A 230 7.68 10.13 2.10
C ASP A 230 6.38 10.07 2.94
N LEU A 231 5.46 11.04 2.77
CA LEU A 231 4.15 11.04 3.46
C LEU A 231 3.27 9.86 3.04
N LEU A 232 3.22 9.55 1.75
CA LEU A 232 2.49 8.40 1.24
C LEU A 232 3.01 7.09 1.86
N THR A 233 4.34 6.92 1.89
CA THR A 233 4.96 5.73 2.48
C THR A 233 4.65 5.62 3.98
N ALA A 234 4.77 6.73 4.71
CA ALA A 234 4.42 6.78 6.14
C ALA A 234 2.93 6.41 6.38
N ARG A 235 2.02 6.86 5.50
CA ARG A 235 0.61 6.49 5.56
C ARG A 235 0.41 4.99 5.33
N ILE A 236 1.09 4.37 4.37
CA ILE A 236 1.04 2.92 4.12
C ILE A 236 1.51 2.17 5.37
N ILE A 237 2.68 2.50 5.91
CA ILE A 237 3.25 1.86 7.10
C ILE A 237 2.30 1.98 8.30
N LYS A 238 1.81 3.20 8.57
CA LYS A 238 0.85 3.44 9.65
C LYS A 238 -0.40 2.55 9.52
N THR A 239 -0.99 2.49 8.33
CA THR A 239 -2.19 1.68 8.12
C THR A 239 -1.90 0.18 8.28
N LEU A 240 -0.73 -0.29 7.82
CA LEU A 240 -0.32 -1.69 8.01
C LEU A 240 -0.13 -2.05 9.49
N HIS A 241 0.34 -1.10 10.33
CA HIS A 241 0.35 -1.28 11.78
C HIS A 241 -1.07 -1.40 12.36
N GLU A 242 -1.99 -0.53 11.92
CA GLU A 242 -3.37 -0.49 12.41
C GLU A 242 -4.17 -1.76 12.06
N VAL A 243 -3.95 -2.34 10.89
CA VAL A 243 -4.67 -3.55 10.43
C VAL A 243 -4.02 -4.86 10.86
N ASN A 244 -2.89 -4.83 11.54
CA ASN A 244 -2.09 -5.99 11.92
C ASN A 244 -1.51 -6.73 10.71
N LEU A 245 -0.31 -6.33 10.31
CA LEU A 245 0.42 -6.88 9.16
C LEU A 245 0.63 -8.40 9.26
N ASN A 246 0.86 -8.93 10.46
CA ASN A 246 1.02 -10.36 10.70
C ASN A 246 -0.25 -11.13 10.30
N LYS A 247 -1.41 -10.64 10.71
CA LYS A 247 -2.70 -11.23 10.33
C LYS A 247 -2.93 -11.12 8.83
N LEU A 248 -2.68 -9.95 8.23
CA LEU A 248 -2.86 -9.69 6.80
C LEU A 248 -1.98 -10.62 5.94
N SER A 249 -0.78 -10.97 6.43
CA SER A 249 0.20 -11.83 5.76
C SER A 249 0.14 -13.31 6.18
N GLU A 250 -0.88 -13.74 6.91
CA GLU A 250 -0.99 -15.10 7.47
C GLU A 250 0.26 -15.53 8.27
N GLY A 251 0.83 -14.62 9.04
CA GLY A 251 2.00 -14.90 9.87
C GLY A 251 3.33 -14.93 9.11
N GLN A 252 3.39 -14.49 7.85
CA GLN A 252 4.63 -14.55 7.07
C GLN A 252 5.63 -13.48 7.49
N PHE A 253 5.18 -12.29 7.86
CA PHE A 253 6.02 -11.19 8.31
C PHE A 253 5.24 -10.21 9.21
N ASP A 254 5.98 -9.44 9.99
CA ASP A 254 5.46 -8.43 10.90
C ASP A 254 6.49 -7.31 11.08
N PHE A 255 6.08 -6.21 11.69
CA PHE A 255 7.02 -5.20 12.15
C PHE A 255 7.90 -5.73 13.28
N LYS A 256 9.14 -5.27 13.35
CA LYS A 256 9.95 -5.53 14.55
C LYS A 256 9.32 -4.81 15.73
N GLU A 257 9.17 -5.52 16.85
CA GLU A 257 8.88 -4.85 18.12
C GLU A 257 10.02 -3.86 18.40
N GLU A 258 9.68 -2.59 18.60
CA GLU A 258 10.65 -1.64 19.14
C GLU A 258 11.09 -2.19 20.49
N SER A 259 12.39 -2.49 20.65
CA SER A 259 12.93 -2.77 21.97
C SER A 259 12.71 -1.49 22.80
N LEU A 260 11.82 -1.58 23.79
CA LEU A 260 11.72 -0.58 24.84
C LEU A 260 13.00 -0.70 25.67
N ASP A 261 14.10 -0.22 25.10
CA ASP A 261 15.32 0.06 25.87
C ASP A 261 15.11 1.41 26.54
N GLU A 262 14.77 1.35 27.84
CA GLU A 262 14.83 2.47 28.76
C GLU A 262 16.28 2.96 28.98
#